data_79ba07cfe12a401505ec8aef6f6cb8ae
#
_entry.id   79ba07cfe12a401505ec8aef6f6cb8ae
#
_cell.length_a   1.000
_cell.length_b   1.000
_cell.length_c   1.000
_cell.angle_alpha   90.00
_cell.angle_beta   90.00
_cell.angle_gamma   90.00
#
_symmetry.space_group_name_H-M   'P 1'
#
loop_
_entity.id
_entity.type
_entity.pdbx_description
1 polymer ?
#
loop_
_entity_poly.entity_id
_entity_poly.type
_entity_poly.pdbx_seq_one_letter_code
_entity_poly.pdbx_strand_id
1 'polypeptide(L)'
;PPSLHRRQRQMCIRDRYLLAHPEIAHGPVRIGFTPDEEVGSGTDHFDVERFGAACAYTMDGETLGELQVETFSADSITATFNGFNTHPGFAKGKMVNAIKVAADFIARLPKDGLAPELTEGYEGFVHPYMMNSSVDSTSVKLLVRDFATPKLQEMERLVEQLALEAVDAWPGSSVEVKVEESYRNMKEVLDDHPDVVENACEAFRRAGMEPVIEPIRGGTDGSRLSFMGLPTPNIFAGEHNFHSRYEWISVQDMHKAVEVIIELCQVWEQRA
;
A
#
# COMPACT_ATOMS: atom_id res chain seq x y z
N PRO A 1 -7.32 13.49 12.77
CA PRO A 1 -8.52 13.16 12.00
C PRO A 1 -9.44 12.24 12.82
N PRO A 2 -10.79 12.29 12.65
CA PRO A 2 -11.73 11.45 13.43
C PRO A 2 -11.55 9.93 13.21
N SER A 3 -10.95 9.51 12.11
CA SER A 3 -10.69 8.12 11.72
C SER A 3 -9.75 7.38 12.68
N LEU A 4 -8.64 7.98 13.06
CA LEU A 4 -7.65 7.35 13.95
C LEU A 4 -8.27 6.92 15.31
N HIS A 5 -9.23 7.70 15.83
CA HIS A 5 -9.87 7.38 17.10
C HIS A 5 -10.88 6.24 17.02
N ARG A 6 -11.41 5.92 15.83
CA ARG A 6 -12.40 4.86 15.65
C ARG A 6 -11.72 3.49 15.52
N ARG A 7 -10.69 3.36 14.69
CA ARG A 7 -9.89 2.12 14.55
C ARG A 7 -9.25 1.71 15.88
N GLN A 8 -8.64 2.66 16.59
CA GLN A 8 -8.09 2.40 17.93
C GLN A 8 -9.14 1.91 18.94
N ARG A 9 -10.37 2.41 18.87
CA ARG A 9 -11.47 1.95 19.75
C ARG A 9 -11.87 0.52 19.47
N GLN A 10 -11.89 0.09 18.20
CA GLN A 10 -12.19 -1.29 17.83
C GLN A 10 -11.16 -2.26 18.41
N MET A 11 -9.88 -1.96 18.28
CA MET A 11 -8.81 -2.77 18.87
C MET A 11 -8.96 -2.87 20.39
N CYS A 12 -9.21 -1.76 21.07
CA CYS A 12 -9.43 -1.76 22.50
C CYS A 12 -10.64 -2.58 22.99
N ILE A 13 -11.70 -2.70 22.18
CA ILE A 13 -12.88 -3.51 22.53
C ILE A 13 -12.53 -4.99 22.55
N ARG A 14 -11.73 -5.50 21.61
CA ARG A 14 -11.31 -6.91 21.50
C ARG A 14 -10.41 -7.32 22.64
N ASP A 15 -9.38 -6.52 22.91
CA ASP A 15 -8.41 -6.78 23.97
C ASP A 15 -9.10 -6.85 25.31
N ARG A 16 -10.03 -5.92 25.55
CA ARG A 16 -10.84 -5.91 26.76
C ARG A 16 -11.77 -7.11 26.85
N TYR A 17 -12.30 -7.59 25.70
CA TYR A 17 -13.16 -8.76 25.71
C TYR A 17 -12.37 -10.01 26.12
N LEU A 18 -11.23 -10.31 25.49
CA LEU A 18 -10.37 -11.44 25.85
C LEU A 18 -9.90 -11.35 27.31
N LEU A 19 -9.47 -10.16 27.75
CA LEU A 19 -9.05 -9.95 29.16
C LEU A 19 -10.19 -10.12 30.17
N ALA A 20 -11.44 -9.81 29.77
CA ALA A 20 -12.61 -9.93 30.63
C ALA A 20 -13.17 -11.37 30.64
N HIS A 21 -12.78 -12.23 29.70
CA HIS A 21 -13.27 -13.58 29.51
C HIS A 21 -12.13 -14.62 29.54
N PRO A 22 -11.50 -14.85 30.72
CA PRO A 22 -10.38 -15.78 30.86
C PRO A 22 -10.73 -17.24 30.57
N GLU A 23 -12.01 -17.56 30.40
CA GLU A 23 -12.51 -18.88 29.97
C GLU A 23 -12.29 -19.13 28.48
N ILE A 24 -12.01 -18.10 27.68
CA ILE A 24 -11.70 -18.25 26.25
C ILE A 24 -10.28 -18.78 26.15
N ALA A 25 -10.14 -19.98 25.61
CA ALA A 25 -8.81 -20.57 25.38
C ALA A 25 -8.09 -19.82 24.24
N HIS A 26 -6.88 -19.37 24.52
CA HIS A 26 -6.02 -18.71 23.52
C HIS A 26 -4.55 -18.84 23.92
N GLY A 27 -3.64 -18.91 22.95
CA GLY A 27 -2.21 -18.81 23.15
C GLY A 27 -1.75 -17.38 23.49
N PRO A 28 -0.44 -17.13 23.55
CA PRO A 28 0.10 -15.78 23.78
C PRO A 28 -0.35 -14.81 22.68
N VAL A 29 -1.10 -13.78 23.04
CA VAL A 29 -1.55 -12.71 22.14
C VAL A 29 -0.72 -11.46 22.36
N ARG A 30 -0.27 -10.84 21.29
CA ARG A 30 0.43 -9.55 21.27
C ARG A 30 -0.35 -8.54 20.48
N ILE A 31 -0.35 -7.30 20.95
CA ILE A 31 -1.11 -6.21 20.34
C ILE A 31 -0.12 -5.11 19.97
N GLY A 32 -0.11 -4.74 18.70
CA GLY A 32 0.69 -3.64 18.15
C GLY A 32 -0.20 -2.51 17.69
N PHE A 33 0.23 -1.27 17.94
CA PHE A 33 -0.37 -0.06 17.39
C PHE A 33 0.68 0.64 16.55
N THR A 34 0.39 0.85 15.29
CA THR A 34 1.27 1.53 14.33
C THR A 34 0.77 2.95 14.10
N PRO A 35 1.47 3.98 14.59
CA PRO A 35 1.15 5.37 14.26
C PRO A 35 1.57 5.68 12.82
N ASP A 36 0.93 6.68 12.19
CA ASP A 36 1.30 7.17 10.85
C ASP A 36 1.17 6.15 9.71
N GLU A 37 0.27 5.13 9.87
CA GLU A 37 -0.05 4.17 8.83
C GLU A 37 -0.54 4.88 7.55
N GLU A 38 -1.44 5.86 7.68
CA GLU A 38 -2.08 6.63 6.59
C GLU A 38 -1.09 7.40 5.69
N VAL A 39 0.13 7.60 6.15
CA VAL A 39 1.23 8.20 5.37
C VAL A 39 2.30 7.17 4.97
N GLY A 40 2.01 5.87 5.19
CA GLY A 40 2.88 4.76 4.83
C GLY A 40 4.12 4.60 5.73
N SER A 41 4.11 5.16 6.94
CA SER A 41 5.24 5.10 7.89
C SER A 41 4.92 4.28 9.15
N GLY A 42 3.80 3.55 9.17
CA GLY A 42 3.31 2.82 10.35
C GLY A 42 4.31 1.82 10.91
N THR A 43 5.09 1.19 10.06
CA THR A 43 6.04 0.13 10.43
C THR A 43 7.51 0.59 10.50
N ASP A 44 7.84 1.85 10.18
CA ASP A 44 9.22 2.33 10.08
C ASP A 44 10.04 2.11 11.36
N HIS A 45 9.38 2.09 12.50
CA HIS A 45 9.99 1.88 13.83
C HIS A 45 9.45 0.65 14.55
N PHE A 46 8.75 -0.25 13.84
CA PHE A 46 8.19 -1.45 14.44
C PHE A 46 9.27 -2.51 14.62
N ASP A 47 9.54 -2.88 15.85
CA ASP A 47 10.54 -3.88 16.23
C ASP A 47 9.90 -5.28 16.26
N VAL A 48 9.97 -5.98 15.12
CA VAL A 48 9.39 -7.32 14.94
C VAL A 48 10.00 -8.34 15.89
N GLU A 49 11.31 -8.28 16.13
CA GLU A 49 11.99 -9.20 17.05
C GLU A 49 11.49 -9.02 18.50
N ARG A 50 11.40 -7.78 18.96
CA ARG A 50 10.86 -7.45 20.27
C ARG A 50 9.37 -7.76 20.37
N PHE A 51 8.62 -7.55 19.30
CA PHE A 51 7.21 -7.92 19.23
C PHE A 51 7.05 -9.44 19.43
N GLY A 52 7.93 -10.26 18.83
CA GLY A 52 8.10 -11.67 19.12
C GLY A 52 6.86 -12.52 18.86
N ALA A 53 6.10 -12.20 17.82
CA ALA A 53 5.00 -13.01 17.32
C ALA A 53 5.46 -13.81 16.09
N ALA A 54 4.88 -14.99 15.88
CA ALA A 54 5.18 -15.83 14.71
C ALA A 54 4.44 -15.36 13.45
N CYS A 55 3.27 -14.76 13.62
CA CYS A 55 2.47 -14.12 12.57
C CYS A 55 1.63 -13.01 13.19
N ALA A 56 1.02 -12.19 12.35
CA ALA A 56 0.09 -11.15 12.79
C ALA A 56 -1.08 -11.00 11.81
N TYR A 57 -2.05 -10.18 12.16
CA TYR A 57 -3.19 -9.81 11.31
C TYR A 57 -3.44 -8.32 11.50
N THR A 58 -3.37 -7.55 10.43
CA THR A 58 -3.81 -6.16 10.44
C THR A 58 -5.33 -6.08 10.30
N MET A 59 -5.94 -5.05 10.83
CA MET A 59 -7.38 -4.80 10.71
C MET A 59 -7.59 -3.48 9.99
N ASP A 60 -7.58 -3.58 8.69
CA ASP A 60 -7.60 -2.43 7.81
C ASP A 60 -8.41 -2.71 6.52
N GLY A 61 -9.14 -3.83 6.49
CA GLY A 61 -10.03 -4.18 5.39
C GLY A 61 -11.37 -3.45 5.49
N GLU A 62 -12.01 -3.20 4.37
CA GLU A 62 -13.25 -2.43 4.27
C GLU A 62 -14.47 -3.31 4.58
N THR A 63 -14.75 -4.22 3.68
CA THR A 63 -16.03 -4.94 3.63
C THR A 63 -16.09 -6.11 4.60
N LEU A 64 -17.24 -6.27 5.25
CA LEU A 64 -17.51 -7.40 6.12
C LEU A 64 -17.24 -8.74 5.43
N GLY A 65 -16.40 -9.59 6.04
CA GLY A 65 -16.01 -10.89 5.50
C GLY A 65 -14.76 -10.87 4.62
N GLU A 66 -14.17 -9.72 4.35
CA GLU A 66 -12.98 -9.57 3.52
C GLU A 66 -11.72 -10.07 4.24
N LEU A 67 -10.97 -10.92 3.54
CA LEU A 67 -9.63 -11.38 3.92
C LEU A 67 -8.67 -11.05 2.78
N GLN A 68 -7.76 -10.15 3.03
CA GLN A 68 -6.82 -9.66 2.03
C GLN A 68 -5.45 -10.32 2.25
N VAL A 69 -5.02 -11.08 1.26
CA VAL A 69 -3.76 -11.84 1.29
C VAL A 69 -2.79 -11.43 0.19
N GLU A 70 -3.18 -10.45 -0.60
CA GLU A 70 -2.45 -9.98 -1.76
C GLU A 70 -2.55 -8.46 -1.89
N THR A 71 -1.43 -7.79 -2.12
CA THR A 71 -1.34 -6.35 -2.34
C THR A 71 -0.61 -6.05 -3.63
N PHE A 72 -0.68 -4.83 -4.12
CA PHE A 72 0.32 -4.38 -5.08
C PHE A 72 1.74 -4.49 -4.51
N SER A 73 2.71 -4.67 -5.40
CA SER A 73 4.07 -4.14 -5.25
C SER A 73 4.07 -2.71 -5.75
N ALA A 74 4.79 -1.81 -5.08
CA ALA A 74 4.78 -0.39 -5.40
C ALA A 74 6.16 0.24 -5.28
N ASP A 75 6.48 1.12 -6.23
CA ASP A 75 7.66 1.97 -6.19
C ASP A 75 7.28 3.41 -6.52
N SER A 76 8.07 4.34 -5.99
CA SER A 76 8.00 5.74 -6.37
C SER A 76 9.14 6.09 -7.30
N ILE A 77 8.84 6.86 -8.35
CA ILE A 77 9.82 7.35 -9.30
C ILE A 77 9.85 8.86 -9.25
N THR A 78 11.06 9.43 -9.18
CA THR A 78 11.27 10.86 -9.35
C THR A 78 12.13 11.07 -10.59
N ALA A 79 11.56 11.65 -11.66
CA ALA A 79 12.27 12.06 -12.86
C ALA A 79 12.53 13.56 -12.80
N THR A 80 13.82 13.95 -12.72
CA THR A 80 14.25 15.35 -12.64
C THR A 80 14.90 15.76 -13.95
N PHE A 81 14.19 16.60 -14.70
CA PHE A 81 14.65 17.17 -15.96
C PHE A 81 15.38 18.47 -15.70
N ASN A 82 16.58 18.63 -16.26
CA ASN A 82 17.38 19.84 -16.18
C ASN A 82 17.44 20.52 -17.54
N GLY A 83 17.31 21.82 -17.53
CA GLY A 83 17.38 22.68 -18.69
C GLY A 83 18.47 23.74 -18.55
N PHE A 84 18.37 24.79 -19.31
CA PHE A 84 19.26 25.96 -19.26
C PHE A 84 18.44 27.23 -19.37
N ASN A 85 18.44 28.04 -18.32
CA ASN A 85 17.70 29.29 -18.27
C ASN A 85 18.56 30.45 -18.77
N THR A 86 17.91 31.43 -19.40
CA THR A 86 18.51 32.73 -19.75
C THR A 86 17.38 33.76 -19.89
N HIS A 87 17.76 35.04 -20.03
CA HIS A 87 16.75 36.10 -20.21
C HIS A 87 15.87 35.82 -21.42
N PRO A 88 14.53 35.76 -21.28
CA PRO A 88 13.62 35.35 -22.34
C PRO A 88 13.78 36.13 -23.65
N GLY A 89 14.07 37.42 -23.58
CA GLY A 89 14.32 38.26 -24.75
C GLY A 89 15.56 37.87 -25.57
N PHE A 90 16.49 37.10 -25.01
CA PHE A 90 17.72 36.64 -25.64
C PHE A 90 17.88 35.13 -25.69
N ALA A 91 16.78 34.42 -25.55
CA ALA A 91 16.72 32.98 -25.37
C ALA A 91 16.92 32.15 -26.66
N LYS A 92 16.77 32.76 -27.83
CA LYS A 92 16.84 32.06 -29.12
C LYS A 92 18.17 31.32 -29.27
N GLY A 93 18.09 29.97 -29.44
CA GLY A 93 19.25 29.10 -29.61
C GLY A 93 20.09 28.90 -28.34
N LYS A 94 19.60 29.31 -27.15
CA LYS A 94 20.31 29.20 -25.88
C LYS A 94 19.50 28.50 -24.79
N MET A 95 18.23 28.93 -24.60
CA MET A 95 17.38 28.41 -23.54
C MET A 95 16.91 27.00 -23.86
N VAL A 96 17.01 26.12 -22.87
CA VAL A 96 16.33 24.82 -22.82
C VAL A 96 15.40 24.82 -21.61
N ASN A 97 14.12 24.81 -21.84
CA ASN A 97 13.12 24.95 -20.77
C ASN A 97 12.73 23.57 -20.22
N ALA A 98 13.16 23.28 -18.99
CA ALA A 98 12.89 22.00 -18.33
C ALA A 98 11.39 21.71 -18.17
N ILE A 99 10.54 22.72 -18.06
CA ILE A 99 9.06 22.52 -18.01
C ILE A 99 8.58 21.88 -19.30
N LYS A 100 9.12 22.30 -20.45
CA LYS A 100 8.70 21.75 -21.77
C LYS A 100 9.20 20.32 -21.96
N VAL A 101 10.42 20.03 -21.48
CA VAL A 101 10.97 18.65 -21.50
C VAL A 101 10.11 17.71 -20.66
N ALA A 102 9.77 18.12 -19.44
CA ALA A 102 8.91 17.34 -18.55
C ALA A 102 7.48 17.19 -19.11
N ALA A 103 6.93 18.21 -19.77
CA ALA A 103 5.63 18.13 -20.41
C ALA A 103 5.64 17.15 -21.60
N ASP A 104 6.73 17.11 -22.38
CA ASP A 104 6.92 16.12 -23.47
C ASP A 104 7.03 14.70 -22.88
N PHE A 105 7.77 14.50 -21.81
CA PHE A 105 7.83 13.22 -21.08
C PHE A 105 6.42 12.75 -20.66
N ILE A 106 5.64 13.60 -19.99
CA ILE A 106 4.27 13.25 -19.57
C ILE A 106 3.38 12.91 -20.77
N ALA A 107 3.53 13.64 -21.88
CA ALA A 107 2.77 13.38 -23.10
C ALA A 107 3.12 12.04 -23.78
N ARG A 108 4.30 11.48 -23.49
CA ARG A 108 4.77 10.16 -23.96
C ARG A 108 4.29 9.01 -23.11
N LEU A 109 3.88 9.25 -21.86
CA LEU A 109 3.32 8.19 -21.00
C LEU A 109 2.14 7.53 -21.71
N PRO A 110 1.95 6.21 -21.57
CA PRO A 110 0.86 5.49 -22.19
C PRO A 110 -0.50 6.13 -21.84
N LYS A 111 -1.28 6.38 -22.86
CA LYS A 111 -2.64 6.97 -22.72
C LYS A 111 -3.71 5.90 -22.61
N ASP A 112 -3.36 4.67 -22.91
CA ASP A 112 -4.24 3.53 -22.94
C ASP A 112 -3.68 2.44 -22.01
N GLY A 113 -4.41 2.06 -20.98
CA GLY A 113 -4.17 0.84 -20.19
C GLY A 113 -3.14 0.90 -19.05
N LEU A 114 -2.41 2.00 -18.85
CA LEU A 114 -1.43 2.14 -17.74
C LEU A 114 -1.66 3.36 -16.85
N ALA A 115 -2.86 3.87 -16.81
CA ALA A 115 -3.22 4.97 -15.92
C ALA A 115 -4.24 4.48 -14.87
N PRO A 116 -4.19 4.96 -13.62
CA PRO A 116 -5.11 4.49 -12.58
C PRO A 116 -6.59 4.72 -12.93
N GLU A 117 -6.89 5.74 -13.71
CA GLU A 117 -8.23 6.03 -14.22
C GLU A 117 -8.72 5.09 -15.34
N LEU A 118 -7.86 4.19 -15.83
CA LEU A 118 -8.13 3.27 -16.93
C LEU A 118 -7.91 1.80 -16.57
N THR A 119 -7.50 1.51 -15.34
CA THR A 119 -7.12 0.16 -14.89
C THR A 119 -7.97 -0.31 -13.73
N GLU A 120 -8.30 -1.60 -13.72
CA GLU A 120 -9.07 -2.25 -12.66
C GLU A 120 -8.53 -3.66 -12.35
N GLY A 121 -9.09 -4.32 -11.32
CA GLY A 121 -8.71 -5.69 -10.96
C GLY A 121 -7.21 -5.84 -10.74
N TYR A 122 -6.57 -6.73 -11.49
CA TYR A 122 -5.14 -7.06 -11.42
C TYR A 122 -4.25 -6.22 -12.35
N GLU A 123 -4.79 -5.20 -12.99
CA GLU A 123 -4.02 -4.34 -13.88
C GLU A 123 -3.20 -3.31 -13.09
N GLY A 124 -1.91 -3.23 -13.37
CA GLY A 124 -1.00 -2.24 -12.78
C GLY A 124 -1.13 -0.88 -13.46
N PHE A 125 -0.45 0.12 -12.91
CA PHE A 125 -0.48 1.48 -13.45
C PHE A 125 0.80 2.29 -13.19
N VAL A 126 0.97 3.34 -13.99
CA VAL A 126 1.95 4.42 -13.82
C VAL A 126 1.18 5.72 -13.61
N HIS A 127 1.36 6.36 -12.46
CA HIS A 127 0.59 7.54 -12.06
C HIS A 127 1.49 8.75 -11.76
N PRO A 128 1.63 9.71 -12.68
CA PRO A 128 2.26 10.99 -12.36
C PRO A 128 1.32 11.80 -11.46
N TYR A 129 1.74 12.09 -10.23
CA TYR A 129 0.86 12.71 -9.22
C TYR A 129 1.35 14.07 -8.72
N MET A 130 2.62 14.41 -8.97
CA MET A 130 3.17 15.69 -8.53
C MET A 130 4.21 16.21 -9.51
N MET A 131 4.21 17.51 -9.73
CA MET A 131 5.24 18.20 -10.51
C MET A 131 5.68 19.46 -9.77
N ASN A 132 6.99 19.61 -9.57
CA ASN A 132 7.62 20.86 -9.12
C ASN A 132 8.47 21.40 -10.26
N SER A 133 8.22 22.63 -10.70
CA SER A 133 8.73 23.09 -11.99
C SER A 133 9.35 24.49 -11.97
N SER A 134 10.49 24.61 -12.67
CA SER A 134 11.10 25.86 -13.08
C SER A 134 11.71 25.69 -14.47
N VAL A 135 12.20 26.78 -15.06
CA VAL A 135 12.89 26.75 -16.37
C VAL A 135 14.19 25.95 -16.29
N ASP A 136 14.91 26.05 -15.16
CA ASP A 136 16.19 25.37 -14.95
C ASP A 136 16.02 23.88 -14.64
N SER A 137 15.00 23.54 -13.82
CA SER A 137 14.79 22.19 -13.35
C SER A 137 13.32 21.92 -13.08
N THR A 138 12.85 20.75 -13.50
CA THR A 138 11.48 20.28 -13.27
C THR A 138 11.51 18.82 -12.83
N SER A 139 10.95 18.53 -11.66
CA SER A 139 10.80 17.16 -11.16
C SER A 139 9.36 16.70 -11.32
N VAL A 140 9.20 15.48 -11.81
CA VAL A 140 7.92 14.76 -11.89
C VAL A 140 8.00 13.56 -10.97
N LYS A 141 7.03 13.43 -10.07
CA LYS A 141 6.91 12.26 -9.21
C LYS A 141 5.80 11.35 -9.71
N LEU A 142 6.11 10.07 -9.79
CA LEU A 142 5.20 9.03 -10.25
C LEU A 142 5.11 7.90 -9.22
N LEU A 143 3.93 7.29 -9.13
CA LEU A 143 3.74 5.99 -8.49
C LEU A 143 3.66 4.93 -9.57
N VAL A 144 4.33 3.80 -9.36
CA VAL A 144 4.23 2.61 -10.20
C VAL A 144 3.73 1.47 -9.34
N ARG A 145 2.71 0.76 -9.80
CA ARG A 145 2.09 -0.34 -9.05
C ARG A 145 1.70 -1.49 -9.96
N ASP A 146 2.01 -2.72 -9.54
CA ASP A 146 1.52 -3.95 -10.15
C ASP A 146 1.54 -5.08 -9.11
N PHE A 147 0.68 -6.08 -9.26
CA PHE A 147 0.70 -7.26 -8.38
C PHE A 147 1.94 -8.13 -8.59
N ALA A 148 2.49 -8.13 -9.79
CA ALA A 148 3.67 -8.90 -10.13
C ALA A 148 4.93 -8.01 -10.13
N THR A 149 5.86 -8.24 -9.21
CA THR A 149 7.13 -7.51 -9.12
C THR A 149 7.91 -7.45 -10.44
N PRO A 150 7.97 -8.50 -11.29
CA PRO A 150 8.60 -8.38 -12.62
C PRO A 150 7.94 -7.37 -13.56
N LYS A 151 6.59 -7.27 -13.53
CA LYS A 151 5.85 -6.27 -14.34
C LYS A 151 6.07 -4.85 -13.81
N LEU A 152 6.13 -4.69 -12.49
CA LEU A 152 6.50 -3.41 -11.87
C LEU A 152 7.83 -2.91 -12.44
N GLN A 153 8.86 -3.77 -12.47
CA GLN A 153 10.18 -3.46 -13.03
C GLN A 153 10.16 -3.18 -14.54
N GLU A 154 9.24 -3.78 -15.28
CA GLU A 154 9.03 -3.45 -16.70
C GLU A 154 8.48 -2.03 -16.86
N MET A 155 7.53 -1.64 -16.02
CA MET A 155 6.99 -0.27 -16.01
C MET A 155 8.04 0.77 -15.61
N GLU A 156 8.91 0.47 -14.65
CA GLU A 156 10.02 1.34 -14.25
C GLU A 156 10.97 1.58 -15.43
N ARG A 157 11.37 0.52 -16.12
CA ARG A 157 12.21 0.62 -17.34
C ARG A 157 11.52 1.42 -18.45
N LEU A 158 10.20 1.26 -18.61
CA LEU A 158 9.43 2.06 -19.57
C LEU A 158 9.47 3.55 -19.20
N VAL A 159 9.25 3.90 -17.94
CA VAL A 159 9.31 5.30 -17.47
C VAL A 159 10.69 5.90 -17.71
N GLU A 160 11.76 5.17 -17.39
CA GLU A 160 13.13 5.61 -17.63
C GLU A 160 13.42 5.82 -19.13
N GLN A 161 13.00 4.87 -19.96
CA GLN A 161 13.14 4.98 -21.43
C GLN A 161 12.42 6.23 -21.96
N LEU A 162 11.17 6.46 -21.57
CA LEU A 162 10.40 7.61 -22.04
C LEU A 162 10.99 8.95 -21.56
N ALA A 163 11.61 8.96 -20.37
CA ALA A 163 12.33 10.13 -19.87
C ALA A 163 13.58 10.44 -20.71
N LEU A 164 14.33 9.42 -21.11
CA LEU A 164 15.49 9.56 -22.00
C LEU A 164 15.06 10.01 -23.40
N GLU A 165 14.01 9.44 -23.96
CA GLU A 165 13.46 9.86 -25.27
C GLU A 165 12.99 11.32 -25.26
N ALA A 166 12.44 11.79 -24.13
CA ALA A 166 12.09 13.20 -23.99
C ALA A 166 13.34 14.09 -24.03
N VAL A 167 14.42 13.71 -23.35
CA VAL A 167 15.70 14.47 -23.37
C VAL A 167 16.31 14.48 -24.77
N ASP A 168 16.28 13.36 -25.47
CA ASP A 168 16.82 13.27 -26.86
C ASP A 168 16.08 14.23 -27.81
N ALA A 169 14.78 14.47 -27.59
CA ALA A 169 14.00 15.44 -28.37
C ALA A 169 14.31 16.91 -28.02
N TRP A 170 15.00 17.16 -26.89
CA TRP A 170 15.34 18.50 -26.40
C TRP A 170 16.84 18.64 -26.16
N PRO A 171 17.67 18.82 -27.21
CA PRO A 171 19.13 18.93 -27.09
C PRO A 171 19.57 19.98 -26.08
N GLY A 172 20.51 19.59 -25.21
CA GLY A 172 21.00 20.43 -24.11
C GLY A 172 20.23 20.29 -22.80
N SER A 173 19.21 19.42 -22.75
CA SER A 173 18.59 18.94 -21.49
C SER A 173 19.27 17.69 -20.97
N SER A 174 18.98 17.33 -19.72
CA SER A 174 19.33 16.06 -19.11
C SER A 174 18.22 15.59 -18.17
N VAL A 175 18.22 14.32 -17.83
CA VAL A 175 17.30 13.75 -16.84
C VAL A 175 18.06 12.89 -15.84
N GLU A 176 17.65 12.94 -14.59
CA GLU A 176 17.98 12.00 -13.54
C GLU A 176 16.70 11.27 -13.10
N VAL A 177 16.72 9.94 -13.18
CA VAL A 177 15.59 9.11 -12.76
C VAL A 177 16.01 8.37 -11.50
N LYS A 178 15.27 8.57 -10.41
CA LYS A 178 15.45 7.88 -9.13
C LYS A 178 14.23 7.01 -8.86
N VAL A 179 14.47 5.72 -8.65
CA VAL A 179 13.46 4.75 -8.23
C VAL A 179 13.68 4.45 -6.75
N GLU A 180 12.60 4.48 -5.96
CA GLU A 180 12.62 4.17 -4.54
C GLU A 180 11.54 3.12 -4.25
N GLU A 181 11.98 1.98 -3.69
CA GLU A 181 11.08 0.93 -3.26
C GLU A 181 10.15 1.42 -2.16
N SER A 182 8.85 1.17 -2.29
CA SER A 182 7.86 1.50 -1.28
C SER A 182 7.44 0.26 -0.47
N TYR A 183 6.93 -0.76 -1.15
CA TYR A 183 6.56 -2.06 -0.55
C TYR A 183 6.41 -3.13 -1.64
N ARG A 184 6.36 -4.40 -1.21
CA ARG A 184 6.16 -5.56 -2.09
C ARG A 184 4.86 -6.28 -1.77
N ASN A 185 4.36 -7.06 -2.71
CA ASN A 185 3.14 -7.86 -2.57
C ASN A 185 3.30 -8.88 -1.43
N MET A 186 2.47 -8.75 -0.39
CA MET A 186 2.54 -9.65 0.78
C MET A 186 2.27 -11.11 0.43
N LYS A 187 1.64 -11.39 -0.70
CA LYS A 187 1.41 -12.76 -1.18
C LYS A 187 2.73 -13.52 -1.37
N GLU A 188 3.81 -12.87 -1.77
CA GLU A 188 5.12 -13.49 -1.93
C GLU A 188 5.63 -14.13 -0.62
N VAL A 189 5.22 -13.59 0.53
CA VAL A 189 5.54 -14.13 1.86
C VAL A 189 4.45 -15.09 2.34
N LEU A 190 3.19 -14.72 2.16
CA LEU A 190 2.06 -15.50 2.69
C LEU A 190 1.90 -16.87 1.99
N ASP A 191 2.34 -17.01 0.75
CA ASP A 191 2.35 -18.30 0.05
C ASP A 191 3.28 -19.35 0.74
N ASP A 192 4.31 -18.90 1.45
CA ASP A 192 5.19 -19.75 2.26
C ASP A 192 4.63 -20.00 3.69
N HIS A 193 3.54 -19.32 4.05
CA HIS A 193 2.86 -19.42 5.36
C HIS A 193 1.35 -19.68 5.22
N PRO A 194 0.95 -20.79 4.56
CA PRO A 194 -0.46 -21.05 4.25
C PRO A 194 -1.33 -21.23 5.50
N ASP A 195 -0.76 -21.69 6.61
CA ASP A 195 -1.43 -21.84 7.91
C ASP A 195 -1.98 -20.51 8.45
N VAL A 196 -1.30 -19.41 8.18
CA VAL A 196 -1.76 -18.06 8.60
C VAL A 196 -3.07 -17.70 7.90
N VAL A 197 -3.16 -17.97 6.60
CA VAL A 197 -4.37 -17.70 5.80
C VAL A 197 -5.48 -18.70 6.11
N GLU A 198 -5.15 -19.99 6.22
CA GLU A 198 -6.10 -21.06 6.53
C GLU A 198 -6.74 -20.87 7.90
N ASN A 199 -5.99 -20.46 8.90
CA ASN A 199 -6.49 -20.18 10.24
C ASN A 199 -7.43 -18.97 10.24
N ALA A 200 -7.15 -17.94 9.48
CA ALA A 200 -8.07 -16.82 9.28
C ALA A 200 -9.38 -17.30 8.61
N CYS A 201 -9.29 -18.04 7.52
CA CYS A 201 -10.47 -18.59 6.83
C CYS A 201 -11.35 -19.43 7.78
N GLU A 202 -10.74 -20.27 8.61
CA GLU A 202 -11.47 -21.07 9.59
C GLU A 202 -12.14 -20.21 10.66
N ALA A 203 -11.45 -19.16 11.15
CA ALA A 203 -12.03 -18.22 12.11
C ALA A 203 -13.25 -17.49 11.56
N PHE A 204 -13.20 -17.06 10.29
CA PHE A 204 -14.36 -16.46 9.61
C PHE A 204 -15.55 -17.42 9.57
N ARG A 205 -15.34 -18.69 9.18
CA ARG A 205 -16.41 -19.69 9.13
C ARG A 205 -17.01 -19.95 10.51
N ARG A 206 -16.19 -20.04 11.56
CA ARG A 206 -16.67 -20.19 12.94
C ARG A 206 -17.47 -18.99 13.42
N ALA A 207 -17.11 -17.79 12.98
CA ALA A 207 -17.90 -16.59 13.21
C ALA A 207 -19.15 -16.47 12.32
N GLY A 208 -19.47 -17.54 11.55
CA GLY A 208 -20.66 -17.60 10.71
C GLY A 208 -20.57 -16.82 9.39
N MET A 209 -19.35 -16.63 8.87
CA MET A 209 -19.09 -15.92 7.61
C MET A 209 -18.22 -16.77 6.68
N GLU A 210 -18.49 -16.71 5.37
CA GLU A 210 -17.52 -17.19 4.38
C GLU A 210 -16.49 -16.09 4.09
N PRO A 211 -15.19 -16.39 4.16
CA PRO A 211 -14.18 -15.42 3.84
C PRO A 211 -14.22 -15.08 2.34
N VAL A 212 -14.17 -13.79 2.03
CA VAL A 212 -14.02 -13.28 0.67
C VAL A 212 -12.56 -12.86 0.50
N ILE A 213 -11.82 -13.64 -0.28
CA ILE A 213 -10.40 -13.35 -0.53
C ILE A 213 -10.30 -12.40 -1.72
N GLU A 214 -9.90 -11.17 -1.46
CA GLU A 214 -9.73 -10.13 -2.48
C GLU A 214 -8.36 -9.47 -2.38
N PRO A 215 -7.77 -9.06 -3.53
CA PRO A 215 -6.52 -8.33 -3.55
C PRO A 215 -6.74 -6.85 -3.23
N ILE A 216 -5.75 -6.23 -2.61
CA ILE A 216 -5.73 -4.78 -2.38
C ILE A 216 -4.97 -4.09 -3.51
N ARG A 217 -5.58 -3.13 -4.19
CA ARG A 217 -4.91 -2.26 -5.18
C ARG A 217 -4.09 -1.14 -4.51
N GLY A 218 -3.50 -1.42 -3.38
CA GLY A 218 -2.69 -0.57 -2.54
C GLY A 218 -1.75 -1.39 -1.69
N GLY A 219 -1.19 -0.76 -0.65
CA GLY A 219 -0.41 -1.41 0.40
C GLY A 219 -1.08 -1.24 1.75
N THR A 220 -0.66 -2.04 2.71
CA THR A 220 -1.02 -1.94 4.12
C THR A 220 0.24 -2.15 4.96
N ASP A 221 0.17 -1.89 6.25
CA ASP A 221 1.23 -2.27 7.18
C ASP A 221 1.55 -3.78 7.09
N GLY A 222 0.55 -4.62 6.76
CA GLY A 222 0.72 -6.06 6.55
C GLY A 222 1.73 -6.40 5.45
N SER A 223 1.77 -5.63 4.37
CA SER A 223 2.76 -5.82 3.30
C SER A 223 4.18 -5.65 3.84
N ARG A 224 4.45 -4.55 4.54
CA ARG A 224 5.78 -4.25 5.09
C ARG A 224 6.15 -5.24 6.20
N LEU A 225 5.24 -5.51 7.15
CA LEU A 225 5.46 -6.46 8.24
C LEU A 225 5.81 -7.85 7.73
N SER A 226 5.16 -8.30 6.65
CA SER A 226 5.46 -9.58 6.02
C SER A 226 6.90 -9.67 5.57
N PHE A 227 7.42 -8.65 4.88
CA PHE A 227 8.82 -8.59 4.44
C PHE A 227 9.82 -8.29 5.58
N MET A 228 9.34 -7.82 6.73
CA MET A 228 10.15 -7.71 7.96
C MET A 228 10.25 -9.03 8.73
N GLY A 229 9.66 -10.13 8.22
CA GLY A 229 9.69 -11.46 8.82
C GLY A 229 8.49 -11.77 9.73
N LEU A 230 7.41 -11.01 9.62
CA LEU A 230 6.15 -11.23 10.34
C LEU A 230 5.01 -11.40 9.33
N PRO A 231 4.71 -12.63 8.85
CA PRO A 231 3.63 -12.89 7.91
C PRO A 231 2.31 -12.29 8.40
N THR A 232 1.74 -11.34 7.64
CA THR A 232 0.64 -10.50 8.14
C THR A 232 -0.39 -10.25 7.04
N PRO A 233 -1.44 -11.09 6.90
CA PRO A 233 -2.59 -10.77 6.07
C PRO A 233 -3.46 -9.68 6.73
N ASN A 234 -4.34 -9.08 5.95
CA ASN A 234 -5.25 -8.06 6.40
C ASN A 234 -6.68 -8.61 6.49
N ILE A 235 -7.36 -8.34 7.60
CA ILE A 235 -8.76 -8.71 7.84
C ILE A 235 -9.62 -7.45 7.90
N PHE A 236 -10.91 -7.61 7.61
CA PHE A 236 -11.83 -6.48 7.59
C PHE A 236 -11.93 -5.77 8.95
N ALA A 237 -12.05 -4.46 8.90
CA ALA A 237 -12.46 -3.63 10.02
C ALA A 237 -13.99 -3.40 10.01
N GLY A 238 -14.62 -3.46 8.85
CA GLY A 238 -16.02 -3.15 8.61
C GLY A 238 -16.29 -1.65 8.50
N GLU A 239 -15.27 -0.91 8.08
CA GLU A 239 -15.35 0.53 7.84
C GLU A 239 -15.78 0.81 6.40
N HIS A 240 -16.39 1.97 6.19
CA HIS A 240 -16.90 2.41 4.90
C HIS A 240 -16.46 3.83 4.59
N ASN A 241 -16.29 4.13 3.29
CA ASN A 241 -15.86 5.44 2.78
C ASN A 241 -14.50 5.87 3.32
N PHE A 242 -13.51 5.00 3.25
CA PHE A 242 -12.13 5.26 3.64
C PHE A 242 -11.58 6.58 3.08
N HIS A 243 -10.73 7.25 3.86
CA HIS A 243 -10.11 8.52 3.51
C HIS A 243 -11.10 9.66 3.26
N SER A 244 -12.40 9.45 3.56
CA SER A 244 -13.45 10.43 3.39
C SER A 244 -13.83 11.08 4.73
N ARG A 245 -14.29 12.33 4.67
CA ARG A 245 -14.96 12.96 5.82
C ARG A 245 -16.28 12.27 6.22
N TYR A 246 -16.79 11.39 5.37
CA TYR A 246 -18.00 10.59 5.59
C TYR A 246 -17.68 9.15 6.00
N GLU A 247 -16.46 8.88 6.43
CA GLU A 247 -16.06 7.58 6.95
C GLU A 247 -16.90 7.18 8.16
N TRP A 248 -17.37 5.96 8.15
CA TRP A 248 -18.22 5.41 9.20
C TRP A 248 -18.06 3.90 9.36
N ILE A 249 -18.48 3.38 10.51
CA ILE A 249 -18.53 1.95 10.80
C ILE A 249 -19.83 1.63 11.55
N SER A 250 -20.43 0.48 11.28
CA SER A 250 -21.57 0.01 12.04
C SER A 250 -21.14 -0.67 13.35
N VAL A 251 -21.97 -0.59 14.38
CA VAL A 251 -21.73 -1.34 15.62
C VAL A 251 -21.78 -2.85 15.38
N GLN A 252 -22.61 -3.29 14.44
CA GLN A 252 -22.76 -4.69 14.06
C GLN A 252 -21.48 -5.24 13.43
N ASP A 253 -20.86 -4.48 12.51
CA ASP A 253 -19.61 -4.87 11.86
C ASP A 253 -18.44 -4.88 12.86
N MET A 254 -18.40 -3.89 13.77
CA MET A 254 -17.46 -3.90 14.89
C MET A 254 -17.56 -5.18 15.74
N HIS A 255 -18.77 -5.59 16.10
CA HIS A 255 -18.97 -6.81 16.88
C HIS A 255 -18.54 -8.03 16.08
N LYS A 256 -18.85 -8.08 14.79
CA LYS A 256 -18.47 -9.21 13.93
C LYS A 256 -16.95 -9.33 13.77
N ALA A 257 -16.25 -8.22 13.64
CA ALA A 257 -14.79 -8.19 13.62
C ALA A 257 -14.19 -8.72 14.96
N VAL A 258 -14.81 -8.38 16.09
CA VAL A 258 -14.42 -8.93 17.41
C VAL A 258 -14.63 -10.44 17.47
N GLU A 259 -15.77 -10.95 16.99
CA GLU A 259 -16.05 -12.40 16.95
C GLU A 259 -14.98 -13.14 16.14
N VAL A 260 -14.63 -12.63 14.94
CA VAL A 260 -13.59 -13.26 14.10
C VAL A 260 -12.26 -13.36 14.82
N ILE A 261 -11.85 -12.32 15.54
CA ILE A 261 -10.56 -12.35 16.24
C ILE A 261 -10.57 -13.31 17.43
N ILE A 262 -11.68 -13.40 18.14
CA ILE A 262 -11.82 -14.39 19.22
C ILE A 262 -11.69 -15.79 18.63
N GLU A 263 -12.41 -16.09 17.56
CA GLU A 263 -12.31 -17.38 16.89
C GLU A 263 -10.90 -17.63 16.33
N LEU A 264 -10.24 -16.61 15.81
CA LEU A 264 -8.87 -16.71 15.32
C LEU A 264 -7.89 -17.09 16.44
N CYS A 265 -8.01 -16.48 17.61
CA CYS A 265 -7.19 -16.83 18.78
C CYS A 265 -7.43 -18.29 19.23
N GLN A 266 -8.68 -18.75 19.19
CA GLN A 266 -9.03 -20.14 19.52
C GLN A 266 -8.56 -21.14 18.46
N VAL A 267 -8.65 -20.79 17.17
CA VAL A 267 -8.12 -21.62 16.08
C VAL A 267 -6.63 -21.84 16.23
N TRP A 268 -5.88 -20.79 16.52
CA TRP A 268 -4.44 -20.89 16.75
C TRP A 268 -4.11 -21.74 17.97
N GLU A 269 -4.81 -21.59 19.08
CA GLU A 269 -4.62 -22.42 20.28
C GLU A 269 -4.88 -23.90 20.00
N GLN A 270 -5.88 -24.24 19.19
CA GLN A 270 -6.25 -25.61 18.87
C GLN A 270 -5.32 -26.30 17.87
N ARG A 271 -4.58 -25.51 17.06
CA ARG A 271 -3.68 -26.03 16.02
C ARG A 271 -2.20 -25.92 16.37
N ALA A 272 -1.86 -25.25 17.49
CA ALA A 272 -0.52 -25.18 18.04
C ALA A 272 -0.17 -26.50 18.80
#